data_cf863e4b2f2b610f7199322950b7a37b
#
_entry.id   cf863e4b2f2b610f7199322950b7a37b
#
_cell.length_a   1.000
_cell.length_b   1.000
_cell.length_c   1.000
_cell.angle_alpha   90.00
_cell.angle_beta   90.00
_cell.angle_gamma   90.00
#
_symmetry.space_group_name_H-M   'P 1'
#
loop_
_entity.id
_entity.type
_entity.pdbx_description
1 polymer ?
#
loop_
_entity_poly.entity_id
_entity_poly.type
_entity_poly.pdbx_seq_one_letter_code
_entity_poly.pdbx_strand_id
1 'polypeptide(L)'
;MTVSITPVVHSEWLKIRSVRSLGATLGSVFLATVAFSLLMCATLGTEETGKPDFDPLRSSFFGLNFGQVAAICFGALAVSGEYKNGAVRISLAAVPRRGVFYAAKLAVIGGLALLVGLATSLTCFLAGQGFLGDRGVGLGAPGALRVVVGCGIYLALITLFSAGLAAVLRSGPAVMGILIPFLLMLSFVLGDISEDGGIVEFLPDRAGQQVLLQDSTGTLGPWSGLGVLGLWVAAALWAGRQSLHRRDA
;
A
#
# COMPACT_ATOMS: atom_id res chain seq x y z
N MET A 1 20.51 -25.76 -15.68
CA MET A 1 21.07 -24.42 -15.44
C MET A 1 20.29 -23.74 -14.33
N THR A 2 20.96 -23.43 -13.23
CA THR A 2 20.36 -22.64 -12.12
C THR A 2 20.37 -21.18 -12.53
N VAL A 3 19.18 -20.64 -12.87
CA VAL A 3 19.06 -19.19 -13.13
C VAL A 3 19.29 -18.48 -11.79
N SER A 4 20.37 -17.71 -11.69
CA SER A 4 20.62 -16.85 -10.52
C SER A 4 19.52 -15.79 -10.43
N ILE A 5 18.93 -15.60 -9.24
CA ILE A 5 17.86 -14.63 -8.99
C ILE A 5 18.39 -13.20 -9.04
N THR A 6 19.64 -12.98 -8.64
CA THR A 6 20.26 -11.65 -8.53
C THR A 6 20.20 -10.81 -9.80
N PRO A 7 20.60 -11.32 -11.01
CA PRO A 7 20.52 -10.52 -12.22
C PRO A 7 19.08 -10.22 -12.64
N VAL A 8 18.12 -11.09 -12.31
CA VAL A 8 16.69 -10.85 -12.60
C VAL A 8 16.16 -9.72 -11.74
N VAL A 9 16.44 -9.72 -10.44
CA VAL A 9 16.08 -8.62 -9.53
C VAL A 9 16.74 -7.32 -9.97
N HIS A 10 18.01 -7.33 -10.35
CA HIS A 10 18.72 -6.15 -10.82
C HIS A 10 18.10 -5.57 -12.11
N SER A 11 17.69 -6.42 -13.04
CA SER A 11 17.02 -5.97 -14.26
C SER A 11 15.65 -5.32 -13.97
N GLU A 12 14.87 -5.87 -13.05
CA GLU A 12 13.57 -5.29 -12.64
C GLU A 12 13.75 -3.95 -11.91
N TRP A 13 14.78 -3.83 -11.07
CA TRP A 13 15.14 -2.55 -10.45
C TRP A 13 15.48 -1.48 -11.50
N LEU A 14 16.32 -1.81 -12.49
CA LEU A 14 16.68 -0.88 -13.57
C LEU A 14 15.47 -0.43 -14.38
N LYS A 15 14.51 -1.33 -14.66
CA LYS A 15 13.25 -0.99 -15.35
C LYS A 15 12.46 0.07 -14.57
N ILE A 16 12.26 -0.12 -13.26
CA ILE A 16 11.52 0.83 -12.43
C ILE A 16 12.23 2.19 -12.40
N ARG A 17 13.55 2.18 -12.28
CA ARG A 17 14.35 3.42 -12.25
C ARG A 17 14.36 4.17 -13.59
N SER A 18 14.30 3.46 -14.72
CA SER A 18 14.37 4.06 -16.05
C SER A 18 13.03 4.65 -16.52
N VAL A 19 11.90 4.18 -15.97
CA VAL A 19 10.56 4.62 -16.37
C VAL A 19 10.10 5.77 -15.46
N ARG A 20 10.13 6.99 -15.99
CA ARG A 20 9.77 8.22 -15.26
C ARG A 20 8.40 8.15 -14.59
N SER A 21 7.40 7.55 -15.23
CA SER A 21 6.05 7.43 -14.66
C SER A 21 6.02 6.57 -13.40
N LEU A 22 6.82 5.50 -13.32
CA LEU A 22 6.92 4.65 -12.13
C LEU A 22 7.61 5.37 -10.98
N GLY A 23 8.69 6.11 -11.26
CA GLY A 23 9.32 6.97 -10.27
C GLY A 23 8.39 8.06 -9.76
N ALA A 24 7.63 8.70 -10.65
CA ALA A 24 6.66 9.73 -10.30
C ALA A 24 5.50 9.17 -9.44
N THR A 25 4.93 8.01 -9.79
CA THR A 25 3.88 7.39 -8.98
C THR A 25 4.38 6.91 -7.62
N LEU A 26 5.60 6.39 -7.55
CA LEU A 26 6.21 6.03 -6.27
C LEU A 26 6.49 7.28 -5.41
N GLY A 27 7.00 8.36 -6.01
CA GLY A 27 7.17 9.65 -5.34
C GLY A 27 5.85 10.29 -4.89
N SER A 28 4.76 10.08 -5.66
CA SER A 28 3.44 10.58 -5.28
C SER A 28 2.86 9.86 -4.05
N VAL A 29 3.26 8.62 -3.76
CA VAL A 29 2.91 7.96 -2.49
C VAL A 29 3.41 8.79 -1.31
N PHE A 30 4.67 9.18 -1.35
CA PHE A 30 5.27 10.01 -0.32
C PHE A 30 4.63 11.42 -0.28
N LEU A 31 4.61 12.12 -1.40
CA LEU A 31 4.15 13.52 -1.47
C LEU A 31 2.68 13.66 -1.09
N ALA A 32 1.79 12.82 -1.63
CA ALA A 32 0.36 12.91 -1.33
C ALA A 32 0.09 12.59 0.14
N THR A 33 0.67 11.50 0.66
CA THR A 33 0.46 11.13 2.06
C THR A 33 0.93 12.23 3.01
N VAL A 34 2.17 12.71 2.83
CA VAL A 34 2.74 13.74 3.70
C VAL A 34 1.98 15.06 3.57
N ALA A 35 1.72 15.53 2.34
CA ALA A 35 1.07 16.81 2.12
C ALA A 35 -0.34 16.84 2.75
N PHE A 36 -1.17 15.81 2.51
CA PHE A 36 -2.52 15.77 3.08
C PHE A 36 -2.52 15.54 4.60
N SER A 37 -1.56 14.77 5.13
CA SER A 37 -1.41 14.62 6.58
C SER A 37 -1.04 15.94 7.26
N LEU A 38 -0.07 16.67 6.71
CA LEU A 38 0.35 17.96 7.25
C LEU A 38 -0.73 19.02 7.10
N LEU A 39 -1.42 19.06 5.96
CA LEU A 39 -2.55 19.96 5.75
C LEU A 39 -3.64 19.72 6.81
N MET A 40 -3.97 18.46 7.09
CA MET A 40 -4.96 18.10 8.11
C MET A 40 -4.50 18.54 9.51
N CYS A 41 -3.26 18.25 9.89
CA CYS A 41 -2.70 18.69 11.18
C CYS A 41 -2.68 20.21 11.32
N ALA A 42 -2.36 20.94 10.25
CA ALA A 42 -2.28 22.40 10.26
C ALA A 42 -3.66 23.08 10.32
N THR A 43 -4.68 22.51 9.67
CA THR A 43 -6.00 23.15 9.57
C THR A 43 -6.97 22.72 10.69
N LEU A 44 -7.02 21.43 10.99
CA LEU A 44 -7.96 20.87 11.96
C LEU A 44 -7.32 20.58 13.32
N GLY A 45 -5.98 20.53 13.38
CA GLY A 45 -5.25 20.23 14.61
C GLY A 45 -5.58 21.18 15.76
N THR A 46 -5.88 22.44 15.47
CA THR A 46 -6.23 23.44 16.49
C THR A 46 -7.65 23.33 16.99
N GLU A 47 -8.61 22.94 16.15
CA GLU A 47 -10.03 22.83 16.50
C GLU A 47 -10.39 21.46 17.09
N GLU A 48 -9.82 20.38 16.55
CA GLU A 48 -10.11 19.02 17.03
C GLU A 48 -9.36 18.64 18.29
N THR A 49 -8.21 19.25 18.57
CA THR A 49 -7.41 19.01 19.79
C THR A 49 -8.18 19.31 21.11
N GLY A 50 -9.30 20.00 21.04
CA GLY A 50 -10.20 20.25 22.18
C GLY A 50 -11.21 19.13 22.45
N LYS A 51 -11.37 18.16 21.56
CA LYS A 51 -12.35 17.08 21.70
C LYS A 51 -11.81 15.95 22.59
N PRO A 52 -12.65 15.31 23.44
CA PRO A 52 -12.24 14.21 24.31
C PRO A 52 -11.75 12.96 23.54
N ASP A 53 -12.22 12.77 22.30
CA ASP A 53 -11.89 11.62 21.44
C ASP A 53 -10.74 11.88 20.44
N PHE A 54 -9.95 12.94 20.67
CA PHE A 54 -8.84 13.27 19.78
C PHE A 54 -7.69 12.26 19.88
N ASP A 55 -7.38 11.58 18.78
CA ASP A 55 -6.24 10.67 18.67
C ASP A 55 -5.10 11.34 17.88
N PRO A 56 -4.00 11.76 18.55
CA PRO A 56 -2.86 12.42 17.91
C PRO A 56 -2.14 11.54 16.89
N LEU A 57 -2.12 10.20 17.11
CA LEU A 57 -1.49 9.26 16.19
C LEU A 57 -2.29 9.18 14.89
N ARG A 58 -3.60 8.97 14.99
CA ARG A 58 -4.49 8.85 13.82
C ARG A 58 -4.49 10.12 12.96
N SER A 59 -4.48 11.28 13.61
CA SER A 59 -4.48 12.58 12.92
C SER A 59 -3.26 12.78 12.03
N SER A 60 -2.08 12.33 12.48
CA SER A 60 -0.83 12.41 11.72
C SER A 60 -0.82 11.56 10.45
N PHE A 61 -1.74 10.60 10.31
CA PHE A 61 -1.82 9.68 9.17
C PHE A 61 -3.07 9.87 8.30
N PHE A 62 -3.78 10.98 8.43
CA PHE A 62 -4.97 11.26 7.61
C PHE A 62 -4.71 11.15 6.11
N GLY A 63 -3.54 11.59 5.65
CA GLY A 63 -3.12 11.51 4.25
C GLY A 63 -2.94 10.09 3.72
N LEU A 64 -2.99 9.05 4.56
CA LEU A 64 -2.84 7.66 4.14
C LEU A 64 -3.88 7.24 3.10
N ASN A 65 -5.11 7.78 3.20
CA ASN A 65 -6.18 7.53 2.23
C ASN A 65 -5.83 8.03 0.81
N PHE A 66 -5.05 9.09 0.69
CA PHE A 66 -4.55 9.58 -0.59
C PHE A 66 -3.30 8.83 -1.03
N GLY A 67 -2.41 8.50 -0.09
CA GLY A 67 -1.22 7.69 -0.34
C GLY A 67 -1.54 6.29 -0.86
N GLN A 68 -2.60 5.65 -0.35
CA GLN A 68 -3.02 4.33 -0.84
C GLN A 68 -3.48 4.37 -2.31
N VAL A 69 -4.10 5.46 -2.77
CA VAL A 69 -4.45 5.63 -4.20
C VAL A 69 -3.20 5.64 -5.07
N ALA A 70 -2.19 6.41 -4.65
CA ALA A 70 -0.90 6.45 -5.35
C ALA A 70 -0.18 5.08 -5.30
N ALA A 71 -0.26 4.35 -4.19
CA ALA A 71 0.28 3.00 -4.03
C ALA A 71 -0.41 2.00 -4.99
N ILE A 72 -1.74 2.08 -5.13
CA ILE A 72 -2.50 1.30 -6.11
C ILE A 72 -2.04 1.61 -7.54
N CYS A 73 -1.90 2.89 -7.89
CA CYS A 73 -1.43 3.32 -9.20
C CYS A 73 -0.02 2.78 -9.49
N PHE A 74 0.90 2.88 -8.53
CA PHE A 74 2.26 2.36 -8.69
C PHE A 74 2.25 0.85 -8.94
N GLY A 75 1.58 0.05 -8.10
CA GLY A 75 1.49 -1.40 -8.25
C GLY A 75 0.84 -1.81 -9.59
N ALA A 76 -0.26 -1.16 -9.95
CA ALA A 76 -0.96 -1.41 -11.22
C ALA A 76 -0.09 -1.11 -12.43
N LEU A 77 0.59 0.04 -12.48
CA LEU A 77 1.43 0.46 -13.61
C LEU A 77 2.71 -0.37 -13.71
N ALA A 78 3.34 -0.72 -12.59
CA ALA A 78 4.58 -1.50 -12.56
C ALA A 78 4.41 -2.90 -13.17
N VAL A 79 3.21 -3.50 -13.04
CA VAL A 79 2.91 -4.80 -13.63
C VAL A 79 2.27 -4.67 -15.01
N SER A 80 1.25 -3.81 -15.17
CA SER A 80 0.53 -3.69 -16.44
C SER A 80 1.41 -3.16 -17.57
N GLY A 81 2.47 -2.40 -17.26
CA GLY A 81 3.46 -1.92 -18.24
C GLY A 81 4.13 -3.04 -19.03
N GLU A 82 4.31 -4.22 -18.44
CA GLU A 82 4.90 -5.39 -19.10
C GLU A 82 3.98 -5.98 -20.18
N TYR A 83 2.68 -5.84 -20.03
CA TYR A 83 1.71 -6.36 -21.01
C TYR A 83 1.54 -5.44 -22.22
N LYS A 84 2.01 -4.19 -22.12
CA LYS A 84 2.06 -3.28 -23.27
C LYS A 84 3.18 -3.70 -24.22
N ASN A 85 2.89 -3.65 -25.52
CA ASN A 85 3.87 -3.92 -26.59
C ASN A 85 4.56 -5.30 -26.53
N GLY A 86 3.97 -6.28 -25.84
CA GLY A 86 4.52 -7.62 -25.77
C GLY A 86 5.81 -7.77 -24.96
N ALA A 87 6.15 -6.80 -24.10
CA ALA A 87 7.37 -6.83 -23.27
C ALA A 87 7.48 -8.07 -22.38
N VAL A 88 6.33 -8.63 -21.95
CA VAL A 88 6.28 -9.91 -21.20
C VAL A 88 6.95 -11.04 -21.98
N ARG A 89 6.72 -11.15 -23.30
CA ARG A 89 7.32 -12.20 -24.14
C ARG A 89 8.83 -12.09 -24.20
N ILE A 90 9.35 -10.86 -24.31
CA ILE A 90 10.79 -10.60 -24.33
C ILE A 90 11.42 -10.97 -22.97
N SER A 91 10.78 -10.56 -21.88
CA SER A 91 11.22 -10.86 -20.52
C SER A 91 11.21 -12.38 -20.23
N LEU A 92 10.19 -13.11 -20.70
CA LEU A 92 10.09 -14.57 -20.53
C LEU A 92 11.07 -15.34 -21.44
N ALA A 93 11.44 -14.79 -22.61
CA ALA A 93 12.50 -15.37 -23.45
C ALA A 93 13.87 -15.28 -22.74
N ALA A 94 14.13 -14.19 -22.03
CA ALA A 94 15.35 -14.01 -21.25
C ALA A 94 15.35 -14.84 -19.94
N VAL A 95 14.18 -14.99 -19.28
CA VAL A 95 14.02 -15.76 -18.03
C VAL A 95 12.88 -16.77 -18.20
N PRO A 96 13.19 -18.00 -18.69
CA PRO A 96 12.15 -18.98 -19.04
C PRO A 96 11.39 -19.52 -17.83
N ARG A 97 11.91 -19.34 -16.60
CA ARG A 97 11.23 -19.71 -15.35
C ARG A 97 10.25 -18.61 -14.92
N ARG A 98 9.00 -18.68 -15.40
CA ARG A 98 7.92 -17.70 -15.13
C ARG A 98 7.77 -17.36 -13.65
N GLY A 99 7.87 -18.35 -12.76
CA GLY A 99 7.77 -18.15 -11.31
C GLY A 99 8.89 -17.30 -10.73
N VAL A 100 10.14 -17.48 -11.23
CA VAL A 100 11.31 -16.68 -10.79
C VAL A 100 11.17 -15.23 -11.26
N PHE A 101 10.76 -15.02 -12.52
CA PHE A 101 10.50 -13.70 -13.08
C PHE A 101 9.43 -12.96 -12.25
N TYR A 102 8.29 -13.60 -11.99
CA TYR A 102 7.19 -13.02 -11.24
C TYR A 102 7.59 -12.68 -9.79
N ALA A 103 8.26 -13.62 -9.11
CA ALA A 103 8.74 -13.40 -7.75
C ALA A 103 9.77 -12.26 -7.65
N ALA A 104 10.72 -12.19 -8.58
CA ALA A 104 11.71 -11.12 -8.62
C ALA A 104 11.05 -9.74 -8.82
N LYS A 105 10.10 -9.65 -9.75
CA LYS A 105 9.31 -8.41 -9.98
C LYS A 105 8.58 -7.97 -8.72
N LEU A 106 7.83 -8.88 -8.07
CA LEU A 106 7.09 -8.56 -6.85
C LEU A 106 8.01 -8.20 -5.69
N ALA A 107 9.18 -8.84 -5.57
CA ALA A 107 10.15 -8.51 -4.54
C ALA A 107 10.68 -7.07 -4.72
N VAL A 108 10.94 -6.64 -5.95
CA VAL A 108 11.39 -5.25 -6.22
C VAL A 108 10.28 -4.26 -5.98
N ILE A 109 9.06 -4.51 -6.47
CA ILE A 109 7.90 -3.63 -6.26
C ILE A 109 7.58 -3.51 -4.76
N GLY A 110 7.48 -4.65 -4.05
CA GLY A 110 7.17 -4.67 -2.63
C GLY A 110 8.27 -4.06 -1.77
N GLY A 111 9.54 -4.34 -2.08
CA GLY A 111 10.70 -3.75 -1.39
C GLY A 111 10.74 -2.23 -1.52
N LEU A 112 10.53 -1.70 -2.74
CA LEU A 112 10.46 -0.26 -2.97
C LEU A 112 9.26 0.39 -2.27
N ALA A 113 8.08 -0.24 -2.36
CA ALA A 113 6.88 0.25 -1.71
C ALA A 113 7.04 0.26 -0.19
N LEU A 114 7.71 -0.75 0.37
CA LEU A 114 8.00 -0.82 1.81
C LEU A 114 8.98 0.29 2.24
N LEU A 115 10.07 0.49 1.49
CA LEU A 115 11.03 1.55 1.80
C LEU A 115 10.40 2.94 1.74
N VAL A 116 9.66 3.24 0.68
CA VAL A 116 8.96 4.51 0.55
C VAL A 116 7.85 4.62 1.59
N GLY A 117 7.10 3.56 1.84
CA GLY A 117 6.06 3.51 2.86
C GLY A 117 6.59 3.80 4.26
N LEU A 118 7.71 3.19 4.66
CA LEU A 118 8.37 3.46 5.94
C LEU A 118 8.90 4.89 6.04
N ALA A 119 9.52 5.40 4.98
CA ALA A 119 9.97 6.79 4.93
C ALA A 119 8.79 7.76 5.04
N THR A 120 7.69 7.48 4.32
CA THR A 120 6.47 8.27 4.36
C THR A 120 5.85 8.28 5.76
N SER A 121 5.67 7.12 6.37
CA SER A 121 5.05 7.00 7.69
C SER A 121 5.89 7.67 8.78
N LEU A 122 7.21 7.52 8.73
CA LEU A 122 8.11 8.21 9.66
C LEU A 122 8.02 9.72 9.51
N THR A 123 7.99 10.22 8.27
CA THR A 123 7.87 11.66 7.98
C THR A 123 6.51 12.20 8.45
N CYS A 124 5.40 11.50 8.16
CA CYS A 124 4.07 11.88 8.62
C CYS A 124 4.00 11.94 10.15
N PHE A 125 4.59 10.96 10.83
CA PHE A 125 4.64 10.95 12.28
C PHE A 125 5.43 12.14 12.83
N LEU A 126 6.69 12.30 12.42
CA LEU A 126 7.56 13.34 12.95
C LEU A 126 7.02 14.75 12.66
N ALA A 127 6.60 15.00 11.44
CA ALA A 127 6.07 16.30 11.05
C ALA A 127 4.67 16.55 11.64
N GLY A 128 3.77 15.56 11.63
CA GLY A 128 2.44 15.66 12.22
C GLY A 128 2.48 15.94 13.71
N GLN A 129 3.30 15.21 14.46
CA GLN A 129 3.48 15.45 15.89
C GLN A 129 4.14 16.81 16.18
N GLY A 130 5.05 17.27 15.31
CA GLY A 130 5.62 18.63 15.40
C GLY A 130 4.57 19.74 15.27
N PHE A 131 3.55 19.56 14.43
CA PHE A 131 2.44 20.52 14.32
C PHE A 131 1.48 20.50 15.53
N LEU A 132 1.37 19.38 16.22
CA LEU A 132 0.52 19.25 17.41
C LEU A 132 1.15 19.87 18.68
N GLY A 133 2.43 20.24 18.65
CA GLY A 133 3.13 20.93 19.74
C GLY A 133 3.08 20.16 21.05
N ASP A 134 2.62 20.81 22.12
CA ASP A 134 2.57 20.23 23.48
C ASP A 134 1.62 19.02 23.61
N ARG A 135 0.74 18.78 22.65
CA ARG A 135 -0.17 17.64 22.60
C ARG A 135 0.37 16.51 21.74
N GLY A 136 1.49 16.72 21.09
CA GLY A 136 2.19 15.71 20.31
C GLY A 136 2.78 14.63 21.19
N VAL A 137 2.83 13.40 20.67
CA VAL A 137 3.44 12.26 21.33
C VAL A 137 4.80 11.92 20.70
N GLY A 138 5.78 11.55 21.52
CA GLY A 138 7.09 11.13 21.02
C GLY A 138 7.09 9.72 20.43
N LEU A 139 8.14 9.37 19.70
CA LEU A 139 8.35 7.99 19.18
C LEU A 139 8.39 6.92 20.29
N GLY A 140 8.70 7.30 21.53
CA GLY A 140 8.67 6.41 22.69
C GLY A 140 7.27 6.18 23.27
N ALA A 141 6.24 6.87 22.78
CA ALA A 141 4.88 6.67 23.25
C ALA A 141 4.36 5.26 22.88
N PRO A 142 3.50 4.66 23.72
CA PRO A 142 2.89 3.37 23.42
C PRO A 142 2.15 3.42 22.08
N GLY A 143 2.47 2.48 21.20
CA GLY A 143 1.85 2.38 19.88
C GLY A 143 2.48 3.22 18.75
N ALA A 144 3.30 4.24 19.02
CA ALA A 144 3.90 5.10 18.00
C ALA A 144 4.71 4.29 16.97
N LEU A 145 5.63 3.46 17.43
CA LEU A 145 6.45 2.61 16.56
C LEU A 145 5.58 1.61 15.77
N ARG A 146 4.55 1.04 16.41
CA ARG A 146 3.58 0.15 15.75
C ARG A 146 2.91 0.84 14.58
N VAL A 147 2.42 2.06 14.78
CA VAL A 147 1.73 2.82 13.73
C VAL A 147 2.67 3.16 12.58
N VAL A 148 3.88 3.66 12.88
CA VAL A 148 4.89 4.00 11.85
C VAL A 148 5.26 2.78 11.01
N VAL A 149 5.60 1.66 11.63
CA VAL A 149 5.98 0.44 10.92
C VAL A 149 4.77 -0.18 10.21
N GLY A 150 3.64 -0.21 10.88
CA GLY A 150 2.40 -0.77 10.34
C GLY A 150 1.88 -0.03 9.12
N CYS A 151 1.94 1.31 9.10
CA CYS A 151 1.60 2.09 7.91
C CYS A 151 2.53 1.81 6.73
N GLY A 152 3.83 1.69 6.98
CA GLY A 152 4.78 1.31 5.94
C GLY A 152 4.47 -0.05 5.32
N ILE A 153 4.17 -1.04 6.17
CA ILE A 153 3.74 -2.39 5.75
C ILE A 153 2.40 -2.33 5.00
N TYR A 154 1.45 -1.56 5.50
CA TYR A 154 0.15 -1.36 4.85
C TYR A 154 0.28 -0.86 3.42
N LEU A 155 1.05 0.22 3.19
CA LEU A 155 1.28 0.76 1.84
C LEU A 155 1.95 -0.25 0.91
N ALA A 156 2.91 -1.03 1.42
CA ALA A 156 3.54 -2.10 0.65
C ALA A 156 2.55 -3.21 0.28
N LEU A 157 1.70 -3.63 1.21
CA LEU A 157 0.69 -4.66 0.98
C LEU A 157 -0.38 -4.20 -0.03
N ILE A 158 -0.88 -2.97 0.07
CA ILE A 158 -1.82 -2.39 -0.92
C ILE A 158 -1.18 -2.32 -2.31
N THR A 159 0.09 -1.93 -2.40
CA THR A 159 0.84 -1.96 -3.66
C THR A 159 0.92 -3.37 -4.25
N LEU A 160 1.25 -4.37 -3.44
CA LEU A 160 1.33 -5.78 -3.87
C LEU A 160 -0.04 -6.35 -4.24
N PHE A 161 -1.09 -5.95 -3.54
CA PHE A 161 -2.47 -6.31 -3.87
C PHE A 161 -2.86 -5.82 -5.27
N SER A 162 -2.59 -4.54 -5.54
CA SER A 162 -2.79 -3.93 -6.85
C SER A 162 -1.94 -4.60 -7.93
N ALA A 163 -0.67 -4.89 -7.65
CA ALA A 163 0.22 -5.60 -8.56
C ALA A 163 -0.27 -7.01 -8.90
N GLY A 164 -0.79 -7.75 -7.91
CA GLY A 164 -1.40 -9.06 -8.11
C GLY A 164 -2.62 -9.01 -9.04
N LEU A 165 -3.53 -8.07 -8.79
CA LEU A 165 -4.70 -7.85 -9.66
C LEU A 165 -4.31 -7.38 -11.07
N ALA A 166 -3.26 -6.56 -11.20
CA ALA A 166 -2.75 -6.14 -12.50
C ALA A 166 -2.21 -7.31 -13.33
N ALA A 167 -1.64 -8.33 -12.69
CA ALA A 167 -1.22 -9.56 -13.36
C ALA A 167 -2.41 -10.41 -13.84
N VAL A 168 -3.55 -10.35 -13.14
CA VAL A 168 -4.80 -11.03 -13.54
C VAL A 168 -5.49 -10.31 -14.68
N LEU A 169 -5.73 -8.99 -14.51
CA LEU A 169 -6.51 -8.15 -15.43
C LEU A 169 -5.69 -7.65 -16.63
N ARG A 170 -4.35 -7.66 -16.53
CA ARG A 170 -3.40 -7.18 -17.56
C ARG A 170 -3.63 -5.74 -18.02
N SER A 171 -4.36 -4.97 -17.23
CA SER A 171 -4.73 -3.59 -17.53
C SER A 171 -4.63 -2.73 -16.27
N GLY A 172 -3.73 -1.75 -16.30
CA GLY A 172 -3.58 -0.79 -15.21
C GLY A 172 -4.86 0.05 -14.98
N PRO A 173 -5.46 0.63 -16.02
CA PRO A 173 -6.71 1.37 -15.87
C PRO A 173 -7.85 0.55 -15.28
N ALA A 174 -7.98 -0.73 -15.66
CA ALA A 174 -9.02 -1.60 -15.10
C ALA A 174 -8.79 -1.85 -13.59
N VAL A 175 -7.54 -2.09 -13.16
CA VAL A 175 -7.22 -2.25 -11.74
C VAL A 175 -7.52 -0.99 -10.96
N MET A 176 -7.09 0.17 -11.45
CA MET A 176 -7.35 1.46 -10.79
C MET A 176 -8.85 1.75 -10.71
N GLY A 177 -9.59 1.53 -11.81
CA GLY A 177 -11.04 1.74 -11.87
C GLY A 177 -11.86 0.82 -10.96
N ILE A 178 -11.32 -0.34 -10.59
CA ILE A 178 -11.96 -1.27 -9.65
C ILE A 178 -11.51 -0.99 -8.21
N LEU A 179 -10.19 -0.95 -7.97
CA LEU A 179 -9.66 -0.87 -6.60
C LEU A 179 -9.89 0.49 -5.94
N ILE A 180 -9.73 1.59 -6.66
CA ILE A 180 -9.87 2.92 -6.06
C ILE A 180 -11.30 3.14 -5.55
N PRO A 181 -12.38 2.93 -6.35
CA PRO A 181 -13.74 3.04 -5.83
C PRO A 181 -14.05 1.99 -4.75
N PHE A 182 -13.54 0.77 -4.90
CA PHE A 182 -13.75 -0.29 -3.91
C PHE A 182 -13.18 0.08 -2.55
N LEU A 183 -11.93 0.56 -2.49
CA LEU A 183 -11.27 0.88 -1.23
C LEU A 183 -11.73 2.24 -0.65
N LEU A 184 -12.01 3.25 -1.48
CA LEU A 184 -12.40 4.57 -0.97
C LEU A 184 -13.89 4.70 -0.69
N MET A 185 -14.75 4.21 -1.61
CA MET A 185 -16.19 4.43 -1.48
C MET A 185 -16.90 3.29 -0.76
N LEU A 186 -16.66 2.05 -1.20
CA LEU A 186 -17.38 0.91 -0.66
C LEU A 186 -17.03 0.66 0.81
N SER A 187 -15.75 0.72 1.14
CA SER A 187 -15.31 0.58 2.53
C SER A 187 -15.82 1.71 3.43
N PHE A 188 -15.81 2.95 2.92
CA PHE A 188 -16.32 4.08 3.69
C PHE A 188 -17.83 3.96 3.93
N VAL A 189 -18.61 3.73 2.88
CA VAL A 189 -20.09 3.63 2.96
C VAL A 189 -20.52 2.43 3.81
N LEU A 190 -19.90 1.27 3.62
CA LEU A 190 -20.24 0.08 4.42
C LEU A 190 -19.80 0.23 5.88
N GLY A 191 -18.69 0.94 6.13
CA GLY A 191 -18.20 1.19 7.49
C GLY A 191 -19.13 2.09 8.31
N ASP A 192 -19.80 3.02 7.66
CA ASP A 192 -20.77 3.92 8.29
C ASP A 192 -22.10 3.21 8.62
N ILE A 193 -22.47 2.18 7.85
CA ILE A 193 -23.71 1.41 8.02
C ILE A 193 -23.56 0.31 9.09
N SER A 194 -22.34 -0.17 9.34
CA SER A 194 -22.07 -1.27 10.28
C SER A 194 -21.48 -0.73 11.59
N GLU A 195 -22.32 -0.25 12.50
CA GLU A 195 -21.88 0.20 13.83
C GLU A 195 -21.23 -0.94 14.66
N ASP A 196 -21.54 -2.20 14.36
CA ASP A 196 -21.07 -3.40 15.09
C ASP A 196 -19.89 -4.16 14.43
N GLY A 197 -19.16 -3.55 13.51
CA GLY A 197 -17.95 -4.15 12.93
C GLY A 197 -18.19 -5.23 11.85
N GLY A 198 -18.72 -6.34 12.19
CA GLY A 198 -19.14 -7.41 11.26
C GLY A 198 -18.12 -7.79 10.15
N ILE A 199 -18.64 -8.21 8.99
CA ILE A 199 -17.84 -8.64 7.82
C ILE A 199 -17.00 -7.49 7.23
N VAL A 200 -17.40 -6.24 7.44
CA VAL A 200 -16.75 -5.03 6.90
C VAL A 200 -15.33 -4.84 7.45
N GLU A 201 -15.07 -5.29 8.67
CA GLU A 201 -13.73 -5.25 9.27
C GLU A 201 -12.69 -6.08 8.49
N PHE A 202 -13.15 -7.10 7.77
CA PHE A 202 -12.29 -7.98 6.97
C PHE A 202 -12.00 -7.45 5.56
N LEU A 203 -12.52 -6.28 5.19
CA LEU A 203 -12.14 -5.61 3.95
C LEU A 203 -10.66 -5.22 3.98
N PRO A 204 -9.94 -5.28 2.84
CA PRO A 204 -8.49 -5.17 2.82
C PRO A 204 -7.96 -3.85 3.37
N ASP A 205 -8.64 -2.74 3.11
CA ASP A 205 -8.24 -1.43 3.62
C ASP A 205 -8.62 -1.24 5.10
N ARG A 206 -9.84 -1.63 5.50
CA ARG A 206 -10.29 -1.53 6.89
C ARG A 206 -9.45 -2.40 7.80
N ALA A 207 -9.23 -3.65 7.43
CA ALA A 207 -8.37 -4.56 8.17
C ALA A 207 -6.93 -4.00 8.29
N GLY A 208 -6.37 -3.52 7.19
CA GLY A 208 -5.01 -2.97 7.19
C GLY A 208 -4.86 -1.68 8.00
N GLN A 209 -5.88 -0.82 8.03
CA GLN A 209 -5.88 0.44 8.79
C GLN A 209 -6.11 0.26 10.29
N GLN A 210 -6.49 -0.94 10.77
CA GLN A 210 -6.57 -1.23 12.21
C GLN A 210 -5.26 -0.96 12.95
N VAL A 211 -4.13 -1.01 12.25
CA VAL A 211 -2.81 -0.70 12.83
C VAL A 211 -2.68 0.75 13.30
N LEU A 212 -3.51 1.68 12.78
CA LEU A 212 -3.55 3.09 13.16
C LEU A 212 -4.28 3.34 14.48
N LEU A 213 -5.20 2.45 14.86
CA LEU A 213 -6.02 2.64 16.04
C LEU A 213 -5.22 2.32 17.30
N GLN A 214 -5.32 3.19 18.31
CA GLN A 214 -4.73 2.92 19.64
C GLN A 214 -5.48 1.80 20.33
N ASP A 215 -6.79 1.89 20.39
CA ASP A 215 -7.69 0.88 20.92
C ASP A 215 -8.52 0.28 19.79
N SER A 216 -8.37 -1.03 19.55
CA SER A 216 -9.21 -1.74 18.59
C SER A 216 -10.58 -1.97 19.23
N THR A 217 -11.59 -1.24 18.76
CA THR A 217 -12.99 -1.41 19.20
C THR A 217 -13.67 -2.60 18.53
N GLY A 218 -13.01 -3.25 17.55
CA GLY A 218 -13.52 -4.37 16.76
C GLY A 218 -12.94 -5.73 17.16
N THR A 219 -13.27 -6.75 16.37
CA THR A 219 -12.78 -8.13 16.54
C THR A 219 -11.32 -8.30 16.10
N LEU A 220 -10.82 -7.40 15.24
CA LEU A 220 -9.47 -7.43 14.70
C LEU A 220 -8.53 -6.50 15.47
N GLY A 221 -7.45 -7.06 15.99
CA GLY A 221 -6.34 -6.28 16.54
C GLY A 221 -5.44 -5.68 15.43
N PRO A 222 -4.52 -4.78 15.79
CA PRO A 222 -3.66 -4.07 14.83
C PRO A 222 -2.85 -4.98 13.91
N TRP A 223 -2.25 -6.02 14.44
CA TRP A 223 -1.43 -6.97 13.66
C TRP A 223 -2.26 -8.03 12.93
N SER A 224 -3.37 -8.48 13.54
CA SER A 224 -4.29 -9.42 12.89
C SER A 224 -4.97 -8.78 11.67
N GLY A 225 -5.26 -7.48 11.72
CA GLY A 225 -5.77 -6.72 10.58
C GLY A 225 -4.78 -6.71 9.40
N LEU A 226 -3.50 -6.44 9.64
CA LEU A 226 -2.45 -6.58 8.61
C LEU A 226 -2.33 -8.02 8.10
N GLY A 227 -2.55 -9.01 8.96
CA GLY A 227 -2.60 -10.44 8.57
C GLY A 227 -3.74 -10.72 7.59
N VAL A 228 -4.94 -10.18 7.84
CA VAL A 228 -6.09 -10.28 6.92
C VAL A 228 -5.78 -9.63 5.57
N LEU A 229 -5.23 -8.42 5.56
CA LEU A 229 -4.76 -7.79 4.32
C LEU A 229 -3.72 -8.65 3.62
N GLY A 230 -2.79 -9.26 4.37
CA GLY A 230 -1.80 -10.20 3.84
C GLY A 230 -2.43 -11.41 3.13
N LEU A 231 -3.55 -11.93 3.63
CA LEU A 231 -4.31 -13.01 2.97
C LEU A 231 -4.93 -12.54 1.64
N TRP A 232 -5.49 -11.33 1.60
CA TRP A 232 -5.98 -10.73 0.35
C TRP A 232 -4.87 -10.57 -0.68
N VAL A 233 -3.71 -10.09 -0.24
CA VAL A 233 -2.51 -9.98 -1.09
C VAL A 233 -2.07 -11.34 -1.60
N ALA A 234 -1.96 -12.34 -0.72
CA ALA A 234 -1.55 -13.70 -1.10
C ALA A 234 -2.50 -14.30 -2.15
N ALA A 235 -3.82 -14.13 -1.97
CA ALA A 235 -4.82 -14.58 -2.93
C ALA A 235 -4.67 -13.89 -4.30
N ALA A 236 -4.48 -12.55 -4.32
CA ALA A 236 -4.28 -11.80 -5.55
C ALA A 236 -2.98 -12.18 -6.28
N LEU A 237 -1.88 -12.36 -5.52
CA LEU A 237 -0.60 -12.77 -6.09
C LEU A 237 -0.64 -14.20 -6.63
N TRP A 238 -1.31 -15.10 -5.94
CA TRP A 238 -1.53 -16.46 -6.42
C TRP A 238 -2.36 -16.48 -7.70
N ALA A 239 -3.45 -15.74 -7.75
CA ALA A 239 -4.28 -15.61 -8.95
C ALA A 239 -3.49 -15.00 -10.12
N GLY A 240 -2.65 -13.97 -9.86
CA GLY A 240 -1.75 -13.38 -10.84
C GLY A 240 -0.74 -14.38 -11.40
N ARG A 241 -0.13 -15.19 -10.53
CA ARG A 241 0.77 -16.28 -10.94
C ARG A 241 0.06 -17.31 -11.83
N GLN A 242 -1.14 -17.72 -11.47
CA GLN A 242 -1.94 -18.66 -12.27
C GLN A 242 -2.30 -18.08 -13.63
N SER A 243 -2.67 -16.79 -13.69
CA SER A 243 -2.94 -16.10 -14.95
C SER A 243 -1.72 -16.10 -15.88
N LEU A 244 -0.52 -15.84 -15.33
CA LEU A 244 0.74 -15.87 -16.08
C LEU A 244 1.06 -17.28 -16.63
N HIS A 245 0.75 -18.34 -15.86
CA HIS A 245 0.98 -19.72 -16.31
C HIS A 245 0.00 -20.18 -17.37
N ARG A 246 -1.28 -19.79 -17.28
CA ARG A 246 -2.35 -20.31 -18.16
C ARG A 246 -2.50 -19.56 -19.48
N ARG A 247 -2.23 -18.25 -19.52
CA ARG A 247 -2.58 -17.39 -20.66
C ARG A 247 -1.38 -17.00 -21.55
N ASP A 248 -0.16 -17.22 -21.09
CA ASP A 248 1.06 -16.87 -21.84
C ASP A 248 1.81 -18.13 -22.35
N ALA A 249 1.07 -19.25 -22.49
CA ALA A 249 1.55 -20.48 -23.11
C ALA A 249 1.36 -20.42 -24.62
#